data_f6883982500a2c6176980973d4ee6ae0
#
_entry.id   f6883982500a2c6176980973d4ee6ae0
#
_cell.length_a   1.000
_cell.length_b   1.000
_cell.length_c   1.000
_cell.angle_alpha   90.00
_cell.angle_beta   90.00
_cell.angle_gamma   90.00
#
_symmetry.space_group_name_H-M   'P 1'
#
loop_
_entity.id
_entity.type
_entity.pdbx_description
1 polymer ?
#
loop_
_entity_poly.entity_id
_entity_poly.type
_entity_poly.pdbx_seq_one_letter_code
_entity_poly.pdbx_strand_id
1 'polypeptide(L)'
;MSKTIETDIVIIGAGPVGLFTVFEAGLLGLDCHLIDNLDKVGGQCIELYPEKPIYDIPGVANQTGKEHIDALLEQIKPFSYETHLNQRVDVLEELPDNFWRVVTNENTEFKTKNVFIAAGAGAFEPRKPPVEDPDKFLSKGVDYAIKEKDK
;
A
#
# COMPACT_ATOMS: atom_id res chain seq x y z
N MET A 1 -1.03 17.49 -20.45
CA MET A 1 -0.36 16.19 -20.63
C MET A 1 0.27 15.86 -19.29
N SER A 2 -0.13 14.77 -18.65
CA SER A 2 0.54 14.27 -17.43
C SER A 2 1.98 13.90 -17.80
N LYS A 3 2.93 14.30 -16.97
CA LYS A 3 4.34 13.97 -17.20
C LYS A 3 4.53 12.53 -16.73
N THR A 4 5.01 11.64 -17.61
CA THR A 4 5.40 10.28 -17.23
C THR A 4 6.58 10.33 -16.24
N ILE A 5 6.47 9.62 -15.13
CA ILE A 5 7.50 9.50 -14.11
C ILE A 5 8.40 8.32 -14.47
N GLU A 6 9.69 8.59 -14.70
CA GLU A 6 10.69 7.52 -14.90
C GLU A 6 11.34 7.17 -13.56
N THR A 7 11.42 5.86 -13.24
CA THR A 7 11.97 5.36 -11.99
C THR A 7 12.56 3.96 -12.18
N ASP A 8 13.37 3.49 -11.23
CA ASP A 8 13.92 2.14 -11.27
C ASP A 8 12.89 1.09 -10.84
N ILE A 9 12.04 1.43 -9.85
CA ILE A 9 11.08 0.49 -9.27
C ILE A 9 9.73 1.18 -9.01
N VAL A 10 8.65 0.49 -9.39
CA VAL A 10 7.29 0.79 -8.91
C VAL A 10 6.86 -0.34 -7.98
N ILE A 11 6.41 0.01 -6.78
CA ILE A 11 5.93 -0.91 -5.75
C ILE A 11 4.42 -0.72 -5.62
N ILE A 12 3.63 -1.77 -5.87
CA ILE A 12 2.17 -1.76 -5.80
C ILE A 12 1.73 -2.38 -4.47
N GLY A 13 1.26 -1.56 -3.56
CA GLY A 13 0.83 -1.92 -2.21
C GLY A 13 1.80 -1.43 -1.13
N ALA A 14 1.32 -0.56 -0.23
CA ALA A 14 2.06 0.03 0.87
C ALA A 14 1.86 -0.70 2.21
N GLY A 15 1.59 -2.00 2.17
CA GLY A 15 1.61 -2.88 3.33
C GLY A 15 3.05 -3.21 3.79
N PRO A 16 3.21 -4.10 4.79
CA PRO A 16 4.53 -4.46 5.34
C PRO A 16 5.56 -4.88 4.27
N VAL A 17 5.13 -5.67 3.29
CA VAL A 17 6.00 -6.14 2.20
C VAL A 17 6.44 -4.99 1.30
N GLY A 18 5.52 -4.07 0.94
CA GLY A 18 5.85 -2.90 0.13
C GLY A 18 6.84 -1.98 0.85
N LEU A 19 6.62 -1.72 2.14
CA LEU A 19 7.54 -0.93 2.96
C LEU A 19 8.92 -1.58 3.07
N PHE A 20 8.98 -2.91 3.27
CA PHE A 20 10.27 -3.60 3.27
C PHE A 20 10.95 -3.58 1.90
N THR A 21 10.18 -3.60 0.80
CA THR A 21 10.73 -3.43 -0.56
C THR A 21 11.38 -2.05 -0.74
N VAL A 22 10.79 -0.99 -0.15
CA VAL A 22 11.42 0.35 -0.11
C VAL A 22 12.77 0.30 0.60
N PHE A 23 12.87 -0.43 1.73
CA PHE A 23 14.12 -0.61 2.45
C PHE A 23 15.21 -1.25 1.57
N GLU A 24 14.88 -2.37 0.91
CA GLU A 24 15.82 -3.08 0.04
C GLU A 24 16.23 -2.25 -1.17
N ALA A 25 15.27 -1.52 -1.80
CA ALA A 25 15.57 -0.60 -2.89
C ALA A 25 16.54 0.51 -2.44
N GLY A 26 16.31 1.07 -1.26
CA GLY A 26 17.15 2.11 -0.67
C GLY A 26 18.57 1.65 -0.38
N LEU A 27 18.76 0.42 0.12
CA LEU A 27 20.09 -0.18 0.31
C LEU A 27 20.87 -0.34 -1.00
N LEU A 28 20.16 -0.56 -2.10
CA LEU A 28 20.74 -0.69 -3.43
C LEU A 28 20.91 0.66 -4.14
N GLY A 29 20.45 1.75 -3.55
CA GLY A 29 20.50 3.09 -4.15
C GLY A 29 19.58 3.24 -5.36
N LEU A 30 18.47 2.51 -5.40
CA LEU A 30 17.47 2.54 -6.47
C LEU A 30 16.33 3.49 -6.11
N ASP A 31 15.91 4.29 -7.10
CA ASP A 31 14.74 5.15 -6.97
C ASP A 31 13.46 4.32 -7.03
N CYS A 32 12.54 4.56 -6.09
CA CYS A 32 11.27 3.83 -6.07
C CYS A 32 10.06 4.70 -5.74
N HIS A 33 8.93 4.31 -6.32
CA HIS A 33 7.62 4.87 -6.07
C HIS A 33 6.70 3.81 -5.48
N LEU A 34 6.05 4.14 -4.36
CA LEU A 34 5.13 3.28 -3.62
C LEU A 34 3.70 3.72 -3.88
N ILE A 35 2.85 2.84 -4.40
CA ILE A 35 1.46 3.14 -4.77
C ILE A 35 0.52 2.33 -3.90
N ASP A 36 -0.51 2.99 -3.33
CA ASP A 36 -1.58 2.29 -2.61
C ASP A 36 -2.94 2.94 -2.85
N ASN A 37 -3.98 2.10 -2.89
CA ASN A 37 -5.36 2.55 -3.00
C ASN A 37 -5.91 3.17 -1.71
N LEU A 38 -5.28 2.89 -0.57
CA LEU A 38 -5.66 3.46 0.72
C LEU A 38 -5.13 4.90 0.88
N ASP A 39 -5.73 5.62 1.82
CA ASP A 39 -5.35 6.99 2.19
C ASP A 39 -4.10 7.07 3.08
N LYS A 40 -3.56 5.90 3.48
CA LYS A 40 -2.39 5.77 4.36
C LYS A 40 -1.63 4.48 4.11
N VAL A 41 -0.37 4.48 4.48
CA VAL A 41 0.48 3.28 4.44
C VAL A 41 0.16 2.32 5.58
N GLY A 42 0.49 1.05 5.38
CA GLY A 42 0.36 -0.01 6.38
C GLY A 42 -0.55 -1.17 5.97
N GLY A 43 -1.36 -0.98 4.91
CA GLY A 43 -2.23 -2.03 4.38
C GLY A 43 -3.15 -2.63 5.44
N GLN A 44 -3.32 -3.95 5.43
CA GLN A 44 -4.20 -4.67 6.36
C GLN A 44 -3.85 -4.46 7.84
N CYS A 45 -2.58 -4.29 8.17
CA CYS A 45 -2.13 -4.08 9.56
C CYS A 45 -2.73 -2.82 10.18
N ILE A 46 -2.90 -1.78 9.40
CA ILE A 46 -3.49 -0.52 9.86
C ILE A 46 -4.99 -0.47 9.60
N GLU A 47 -5.43 -1.02 8.47
CA GLU A 47 -6.84 -0.89 8.07
C GLU A 47 -7.77 -1.83 8.84
N LEU A 48 -7.32 -3.06 9.15
CA LEU A 48 -8.18 -4.09 9.73
C LEU A 48 -7.91 -4.40 11.20
N TYR A 49 -6.63 -4.39 11.62
CA TYR A 49 -6.26 -4.91 12.93
C TYR A 49 -5.05 -4.19 13.56
N PRO A 50 -5.10 -2.85 13.68
CA PRO A 50 -3.96 -2.08 14.20
C PRO A 50 -3.52 -2.50 15.61
N GLU A 51 -4.47 -2.92 16.45
CA GLU A 51 -4.23 -3.33 17.84
C GLU A 51 -4.00 -4.84 18.02
N LYS A 52 -4.10 -5.63 16.93
CA LYS A 52 -3.92 -7.08 17.03
C LYS A 52 -2.45 -7.42 17.26
N PRO A 53 -2.15 -8.24 18.30
CA PRO A 53 -0.79 -8.74 18.52
C PRO A 53 -0.34 -9.64 17.36
N ILE A 54 0.91 -9.47 16.94
CA ILE A 54 1.59 -10.26 15.92
C ILE A 54 2.79 -10.94 16.57
N TYR A 55 2.93 -12.25 16.38
CA TYR A 55 3.95 -13.09 17.04
C TYR A 55 4.87 -13.81 16.06
N ASP A 56 4.56 -13.76 14.77
CA ASP A 56 5.17 -14.57 13.71
C ASP A 56 6.14 -13.79 12.82
N ILE A 57 6.63 -12.65 13.33
CA ILE A 57 7.69 -11.90 12.66
C ILE A 57 9.05 -12.34 13.22
N PRO A 58 9.95 -12.90 12.39
CA PRO A 58 11.26 -13.32 12.84
C PRO A 58 12.05 -12.20 13.55
N GLY A 59 12.59 -12.49 14.73
CA GLY A 59 13.36 -11.54 15.52
C GLY A 59 12.52 -10.55 16.36
N VAL A 60 11.20 -10.57 16.25
CA VAL A 60 10.27 -9.75 17.04
C VAL A 60 9.36 -10.66 17.88
N ALA A 61 9.50 -10.61 19.20
CA ALA A 61 8.77 -11.52 20.08
C ALA A 61 7.25 -11.23 20.13
N ASN A 62 6.88 -9.96 20.09
CA ASN A 62 5.49 -9.49 20.10
C ASN A 62 5.45 -8.01 19.71
N GLN A 63 4.49 -7.63 18.90
CA GLN A 63 4.14 -6.25 18.56
C GLN A 63 2.71 -6.21 17.99
N THR A 64 2.06 -5.07 18.06
CA THR A 64 0.77 -4.87 17.39
C THR A 64 0.95 -4.63 15.89
N GLY A 65 -0.13 -4.75 15.11
CA GLY A 65 -0.12 -4.40 13.69
C GLY A 65 0.38 -2.97 13.45
N LYS A 66 -0.06 -2.03 14.29
CA LYS A 66 0.39 -0.64 14.23
C LYS A 66 1.88 -0.48 14.54
N GLU A 67 2.36 -1.06 15.64
CA GLU A 67 3.77 -0.99 16.03
C GLU A 67 4.69 -1.60 14.97
N HIS A 68 4.23 -2.66 14.28
CA HIS A 68 4.97 -3.23 13.16
C HIS A 68 5.14 -2.24 12.00
N ILE A 69 4.06 -1.55 11.62
CA ILE A 69 4.12 -0.54 10.55
C ILE A 69 4.97 0.67 10.98
N ASP A 70 4.83 1.14 12.22
CA ASP A 70 5.63 2.25 12.74
C ASP A 70 7.13 1.91 12.69
N ALA A 71 7.52 0.66 13.05
CA ALA A 71 8.89 0.19 12.98
C ALA A 71 9.43 0.13 11.53
N LEU A 72 8.62 -0.33 10.57
CA LEU A 72 9.00 -0.34 9.15
C LEU A 72 9.16 1.07 8.59
N LEU A 73 8.27 2.00 8.97
CA LEU A 73 8.37 3.40 8.56
C LEU A 73 9.64 4.07 9.11
N GLU A 74 10.02 3.77 10.36
CA GLU A 74 11.29 4.25 10.93
C GLU A 74 12.51 3.65 10.20
N GLN A 75 12.41 2.37 9.81
CA GLN A 75 13.47 1.66 9.09
C GLN A 75 13.75 2.26 7.70
N ILE A 76 12.71 2.71 6.98
CA ILE A 76 12.85 3.29 5.64
C ILE A 76 13.12 4.80 5.63
N LYS A 77 13.01 5.47 6.76
CA LYS A 77 13.17 6.92 6.90
C LYS A 77 14.48 7.52 6.33
N PRO A 78 15.63 6.81 6.36
CA PRO A 78 16.86 7.32 5.76
C PRO A 78 16.87 7.34 4.23
N PHE A 79 15.93 6.64 3.58
CA PHE A 79 15.91 6.47 2.12
C PHE A 79 14.96 7.44 1.45
N SER A 80 15.28 7.81 0.20
CA SER A 80 14.42 8.63 -0.64
C SER A 80 13.43 7.73 -1.38
N TYR A 81 12.14 8.02 -1.27
CA TYR A 81 11.07 7.38 -2.04
C TYR A 81 9.86 8.32 -2.12
N GLU A 82 9.00 8.11 -3.10
CA GLU A 82 7.75 8.85 -3.21
C GLU A 82 6.55 7.92 -3.01
N THR A 83 5.51 8.44 -2.33
CA THR A 83 4.29 7.68 -2.04
C THR A 83 3.10 8.29 -2.76
N HIS A 84 2.33 7.43 -3.44
CA HIS A 84 1.12 7.77 -4.18
C HIS A 84 -0.07 7.04 -3.54
N LEU A 85 -0.71 7.70 -2.58
CA LEU A 85 -1.89 7.17 -1.86
C LEU A 85 -3.18 7.55 -2.59
N ASN A 86 -4.28 6.86 -2.23
CA ASN A 86 -5.58 6.98 -2.89
C ASN A 86 -5.49 6.71 -4.42
N GLN A 87 -4.52 5.91 -4.81
CA GLN A 87 -4.29 5.56 -6.22
C GLN A 87 -4.26 4.05 -6.39
N ARG A 88 -5.14 3.54 -7.25
CA ARG A 88 -5.16 2.14 -7.66
C ARG A 88 -4.46 2.01 -9.01
N VAL A 89 -3.59 1.02 -9.13
CA VAL A 89 -3.01 0.67 -10.43
C VAL A 89 -4.05 -0.06 -11.26
N ASP A 90 -4.40 0.51 -12.41
CA ASP A 90 -5.38 -0.04 -13.35
C ASP A 90 -4.73 -0.64 -14.60
N VAL A 91 -3.53 -0.17 -14.96
CA VAL A 91 -2.79 -0.65 -16.13
C VAL A 91 -1.38 -1.06 -15.75
N LEU A 92 -0.98 -2.25 -16.16
CA LEU A 92 0.37 -2.76 -16.13
C LEU A 92 0.67 -3.37 -17.49
N GLU A 93 1.58 -2.77 -18.25
CA GLU A 93 1.88 -3.11 -19.62
C GLU A 93 3.39 -3.18 -19.84
N GLU A 94 3.86 -4.26 -20.47
CA GLU A 94 5.26 -4.40 -20.87
C GLU A 94 5.52 -3.60 -22.15
N LEU A 95 6.57 -2.80 -22.14
CA LEU A 95 7.00 -1.99 -23.27
C LEU A 95 8.09 -2.73 -24.09
N PRO A 96 8.24 -2.44 -25.39
CA PRO A 96 9.22 -3.11 -26.26
C PRO A 96 10.69 -3.00 -25.82
N ASP A 97 11.02 -2.01 -24.98
CA ASP A 97 12.37 -1.72 -24.51
C ASP A 97 12.70 -2.37 -23.15
N ASN A 98 11.93 -3.41 -22.73
CA ASN A 98 12.02 -4.10 -21.44
C ASN A 98 11.72 -3.17 -20.24
N PHE A 99 10.93 -2.15 -20.44
CA PHE A 99 10.33 -1.35 -19.39
C PHE A 99 8.87 -1.74 -19.18
N TRP A 100 8.34 -1.33 -18.02
CA TRP A 100 6.94 -1.45 -17.69
C TRP A 100 6.30 -0.07 -17.70
N ARG A 101 5.10 -0.01 -18.25
CA ARG A 101 4.19 1.13 -18.12
C ARG A 101 3.17 0.80 -17.04
N VAL A 102 3.09 1.65 -16.01
CA VAL A 102 2.13 1.53 -14.92
C VAL A 102 1.26 2.78 -14.91
N VAL A 103 -0.06 2.62 -14.89
CA VAL A 103 -0.99 3.75 -14.85
C VAL A 103 -2.01 3.56 -13.75
N THR A 104 -2.25 4.61 -12.98
CA THR A 104 -3.25 4.62 -11.91
C THR A 104 -4.60 5.18 -12.37
N ASN A 105 -5.65 4.94 -11.58
CA ASN A 105 -6.98 5.53 -11.76
C ASN A 105 -6.98 7.07 -11.77
N GLU A 106 -5.95 7.71 -11.17
CA GLU A 106 -5.75 9.16 -11.17
C GLU A 106 -4.92 9.64 -12.37
N ASN A 107 -4.67 8.76 -13.35
CA ASN A 107 -3.85 9.01 -14.53
C ASN A 107 -2.40 9.39 -14.22
N THR A 108 -1.87 8.99 -13.08
CA THR A 108 -0.43 9.01 -12.82
C THR A 108 0.21 7.90 -13.63
N GLU A 109 1.17 8.24 -14.48
CA GLU A 109 1.83 7.30 -15.36
C GLU A 109 3.30 7.16 -14.99
N PHE A 110 3.77 5.91 -14.91
CA PHE A 110 5.16 5.55 -14.63
C PHE A 110 5.74 4.73 -15.77
N LYS A 111 7.02 4.97 -16.06
CA LYS A 111 7.88 4.09 -16.86
C LYS A 111 8.98 3.57 -15.94
N THR A 112 9.05 2.25 -15.74
CA THR A 112 9.94 1.64 -14.78
C THR A 112 10.58 0.36 -15.32
N LYS A 113 11.76 0.01 -14.79
CA LYS A 113 12.43 -1.26 -15.12
C LYS A 113 11.83 -2.46 -14.39
N ASN A 114 11.35 -2.24 -13.16
CA ASN A 114 10.85 -3.31 -12.31
C ASN A 114 9.53 -2.92 -11.63
N VAL A 115 8.64 -3.90 -11.48
CA VAL A 115 7.40 -3.75 -10.74
C VAL A 115 7.35 -4.83 -9.66
N PHE A 116 7.17 -4.40 -8.41
CA PHE A 116 6.90 -5.28 -7.28
C PHE A 116 5.43 -5.24 -6.92
N ILE A 117 4.75 -6.38 -7.04
CA ILE A 117 3.33 -6.50 -6.68
C ILE A 117 3.25 -7.00 -5.25
N ALA A 118 3.02 -6.09 -4.30
CA ALA A 118 2.86 -6.33 -2.87
C ALA A 118 1.41 -6.01 -2.41
N ALA A 119 0.44 -6.20 -3.31
CA ALA A 119 -0.94 -5.72 -3.18
C ALA A 119 -1.79 -6.49 -2.15
N GLY A 120 -1.25 -7.52 -1.47
CA GLY A 120 -1.95 -8.27 -0.44
C GLY A 120 -3.27 -8.88 -0.95
N ALA A 121 -4.38 -8.52 -0.32
CA ALA A 121 -5.72 -8.94 -0.74
C ALA A 121 -6.31 -8.10 -1.90
N GLY A 122 -5.52 -7.17 -2.46
CA GLY A 122 -5.96 -6.24 -3.50
C GLY A 122 -6.55 -4.94 -2.93
N ALA A 123 -7.16 -4.14 -3.82
CA ALA A 123 -7.84 -2.92 -3.41
C ALA A 123 -8.95 -3.23 -2.39
N PHE A 124 -8.92 -2.49 -1.29
CA PHE A 124 -9.83 -2.72 -0.17
C PHE A 124 -11.23 -2.18 -0.50
N GLU A 125 -12.06 -3.02 -1.14
CA GLU A 125 -13.47 -2.73 -1.36
C GLU A 125 -14.32 -3.59 -0.41
N PRO A 126 -14.98 -3.00 0.61
CA PRO A 126 -15.86 -3.75 1.49
C PRO A 126 -17.00 -4.40 0.72
N ARG A 127 -17.32 -5.65 1.02
CA ARG A 127 -18.53 -6.27 0.52
C ARG A 127 -19.73 -5.58 1.15
N LYS A 128 -20.49 -4.88 0.32
CA LYS A 128 -21.72 -4.21 0.77
C LYS A 128 -22.78 -5.23 1.11
N PRO A 129 -23.54 -5.04 2.21
CA PRO A 129 -24.68 -5.90 2.52
C PRO A 129 -25.73 -5.80 1.40
N PRO A 130 -26.51 -6.88 1.15
CA PRO A 130 -27.52 -6.92 0.10
C PRO A 130 -28.80 -6.16 0.49
N VAL A 131 -28.65 -4.87 0.79
CA VAL A 131 -29.74 -3.96 1.13
C VAL A 131 -29.73 -2.77 0.18
N GLU A 132 -30.89 -2.14 0.02
CA GLU A 132 -31.01 -0.95 -0.81
C GLU A 132 -30.20 0.20 -0.21
N ASP A 133 -29.26 0.75 -0.98
CA ASP A 133 -28.44 1.91 -0.66
C ASP A 133 -27.70 1.83 0.70
N PRO A 134 -26.80 0.83 0.88
CA PRO A 134 -26.11 0.59 2.15
C PRO A 134 -25.25 1.79 2.60
N ASP A 135 -24.80 2.61 1.64
CA ASP A 135 -23.92 3.74 1.92
C ASP A 135 -24.61 4.85 2.73
N LYS A 136 -25.95 4.91 2.74
CA LYS A 136 -26.72 5.83 3.60
C LYS A 136 -26.53 5.59 5.10
N PHE A 137 -26.13 4.37 5.46
CA PHE A 137 -26.00 3.95 6.85
C PHE A 137 -24.53 3.89 7.32
N LEU A 138 -23.56 4.22 6.46
CA LEU A 138 -22.16 4.33 6.83
C LEU A 138 -21.98 5.32 7.99
N SER A 139 -21.28 4.87 9.04
CA SER A 139 -21.09 5.60 10.31
C SER A 139 -22.39 5.92 11.05
N LYS A 140 -23.51 5.26 10.66
CA LYS A 140 -24.83 5.42 11.29
C LYS A 140 -25.42 4.05 11.64
N GLY A 141 -24.57 3.11 12.04
CA GLY A 141 -24.94 1.74 12.41
C GLY A 141 -24.46 0.66 11.44
N VAL A 142 -23.83 1.05 10.31
CA VAL A 142 -23.10 0.14 9.43
C VAL A 142 -21.66 0.63 9.36
N ASP A 143 -20.74 -0.20 9.84
CA ASP A 143 -19.29 0.00 9.73
C ASP A 143 -18.68 -1.29 9.17
N TYR A 144 -17.73 -1.15 8.24
CA TYR A 144 -17.08 -2.29 7.60
C TYR A 144 -15.83 -2.78 8.36
N ALA A 145 -15.34 -2.01 9.31
CA ALA A 145 -14.22 -2.37 10.17
C ALA A 145 -14.35 -1.68 11.53
N ILE A 146 -13.96 -2.38 12.59
CA ILE A 146 -13.79 -1.81 13.93
C ILE A 146 -12.30 -1.58 14.13
N LYS A 147 -11.88 -0.32 14.12
CA LYS A 147 -10.46 0.09 14.19
C LYS A 147 -9.97 0.32 15.62
N GLU A 148 -10.87 0.58 16.55
CA GLU A 148 -10.59 0.88 17.95
C GLU A 148 -11.46 0.00 18.85
N LYS A 149 -10.82 -0.64 19.86
CA LYS A 149 -11.51 -1.56 20.79
C LYS A 149 -12.57 -0.90 21.67
N ASP A 150 -12.39 0.38 21.96
CA ASP A 150 -13.19 1.12 22.96
C ASP A 150 -14.27 2.01 22.34
N LYS A 151 -14.64 1.72 21.09
CA LYS A 151 -15.77 2.38 20.39
C LYS A 151 -16.94 1.47 20.16
#